data_70651213f0c8759250b4b86dd7b77d5e
#
_entry.id   70651213f0c8759250b4b86dd7b77d5e
#
_cell.length_a   1.000
_cell.length_b   1.000
_cell.length_c   1.000
_cell.angle_alpha   90.00
_cell.angle_beta   90.00
_cell.angle_gamma   90.00
#
_symmetry.space_group_name_H-M   'P 1'
#
loop_
_entity.id
_entity.type
_entity.pdbx_description
1 polymer ?
#
loop_
_entity_poly.entity_id
_entity_poly.type
_entity_poly.pdbx_seq_one_letter_code
_entity_poly.pdbx_strand_id
1 'polypeptide(L)'
;MGIGPALPIIDSEPAERADAARNRKLLLDAAAELVRTGGADALTMDAVAKQAGVGKGTVFRRFGNRAGLMYALLDESDRKLQAAYMFGPPPLGPGAPPLERLCAYGRARLAFTEIEGDVRRAATDNSSHYGGAPYNLTKTHVSILLRQAGTPGDIALLADALLAPLGAALVLHQIRRLGFTLEQVGDNWEALVRRIVPATDARHPDDNRTVE
;
A
#
# COMPACT_ATOMS: atom_id res chain seq x y z
N MET A 1 -27.22 -34.69 -46.12
CA MET A 1 -26.74 -34.36 -44.76
C MET A 1 -25.47 -33.54 -44.90
N GLY A 2 -25.60 -32.21 -44.86
CA GLY A 2 -24.47 -31.29 -44.97
C GLY A 2 -24.11 -30.80 -43.57
N ILE A 3 -22.89 -31.11 -43.14
CA ILE A 3 -22.34 -30.52 -41.94
C ILE A 3 -21.85 -29.14 -42.32
N GLY A 4 -22.51 -28.10 -41.80
CA GLY A 4 -22.10 -26.72 -41.97
C GLY A 4 -20.73 -26.45 -41.33
N PRO A 5 -19.95 -25.47 -41.83
CA PRO A 5 -18.63 -25.18 -41.29
C PRO A 5 -18.78 -24.69 -39.83
N ALA A 6 -18.02 -25.32 -38.91
CA ALA A 6 -17.88 -24.84 -37.57
C ALA A 6 -17.22 -23.46 -37.59
N LEU A 7 -17.88 -22.47 -36.99
CA LEU A 7 -17.30 -21.14 -36.82
C LEU A 7 -16.10 -21.26 -35.87
N PRO A 8 -14.95 -20.65 -36.21
CA PRO A 8 -13.82 -20.62 -35.31
C PRO A 8 -14.18 -19.81 -34.09
N ILE A 9 -14.15 -20.42 -32.90
CA ILE A 9 -14.19 -19.72 -31.62
C ILE A 9 -12.87 -18.97 -31.53
N ILE A 10 -12.89 -17.67 -31.84
CA ILE A 10 -11.72 -16.81 -31.66
C ILE A 10 -11.55 -16.59 -30.17
N ASP A 11 -10.61 -17.31 -29.57
CA ASP A 11 -10.18 -17.18 -28.17
C ASP A 11 -9.31 -15.92 -28.01
N SER A 12 -9.89 -14.74 -28.35
CA SER A 12 -9.21 -13.44 -28.30
C SER A 12 -9.28 -12.79 -26.90
N GLU A 13 -10.21 -13.21 -26.03
CA GLU A 13 -10.44 -12.61 -24.72
C GLU A 13 -9.23 -12.64 -23.75
N PRO A 14 -8.45 -13.72 -23.59
CA PRO A 14 -7.31 -13.73 -22.66
C PRO A 14 -6.17 -12.81 -23.10
N ALA A 15 -5.86 -12.76 -24.39
CA ALA A 15 -4.80 -11.94 -24.96
C ALA A 15 -5.14 -10.44 -24.85
N GLU A 16 -6.38 -10.06 -25.15
CA GLU A 16 -6.87 -8.68 -25.08
C GLU A 16 -6.90 -8.15 -23.63
N ARG A 17 -7.28 -8.98 -22.67
CA ARG A 17 -7.22 -8.66 -21.24
C ARG A 17 -5.77 -8.48 -20.75
N ALA A 18 -4.85 -9.32 -21.20
CA ALA A 18 -3.44 -9.22 -20.86
C ALA A 18 -2.80 -7.95 -21.44
N ASP A 19 -3.13 -7.58 -22.68
CA ASP A 19 -2.69 -6.33 -23.31
C ASP A 19 -3.26 -5.10 -22.60
N ALA A 20 -4.52 -5.13 -22.23
CA ALA A 20 -5.16 -4.08 -21.45
C ALA A 20 -4.54 -3.91 -20.06
N ALA A 21 -4.13 -5.00 -19.41
CA ALA A 21 -3.44 -4.97 -18.12
C ALA A 21 -2.02 -4.43 -18.26
N ARG A 22 -1.26 -4.86 -19.27
CA ARG A 22 0.08 -4.32 -19.57
C ARG A 22 0.04 -2.82 -19.86
N ASN A 23 -0.91 -2.38 -20.67
CA ASN A 23 -1.08 -0.96 -21.00
C ASN A 23 -1.46 -0.14 -19.76
N ARG A 24 -2.37 -0.65 -18.90
CA ARG A 24 -2.70 -0.01 -17.63
C ARG A 24 -1.46 0.16 -16.74
N LYS A 25 -0.66 -0.90 -16.63
CA LYS A 25 0.57 -0.87 -15.83
C LYS A 25 1.55 0.18 -16.37
N LEU A 26 1.79 0.22 -17.69
CA LEU A 26 2.67 1.22 -18.32
C LEU A 26 2.25 2.65 -17.99
N LEU A 27 0.95 2.94 -18.05
CA LEU A 27 0.41 4.27 -17.72
C LEU A 27 0.58 4.63 -16.24
N LEU A 28 0.38 3.67 -15.34
CA LEU A 28 0.54 3.89 -13.91
C LEU A 28 2.02 4.01 -13.49
N ASP A 29 2.92 3.27 -14.13
CA ASP A 29 4.37 3.41 -13.91
C ASP A 29 4.87 4.80 -14.39
N ALA A 30 4.38 5.28 -15.54
CA ALA A 30 4.65 6.65 -16.01
C ALA A 30 4.08 7.72 -15.06
N ALA A 31 2.87 7.51 -14.53
CA ALA A 31 2.26 8.41 -13.55
C ALA A 31 3.05 8.45 -12.22
N ALA A 32 3.49 7.30 -11.72
CA ALA A 32 4.32 7.20 -10.51
C ALA A 32 5.65 7.95 -10.68
N GLU A 33 6.30 7.81 -11.83
CA GLU A 33 7.56 8.51 -12.12
C GLU A 33 7.37 10.03 -12.19
N LEU A 34 6.30 10.52 -12.79
CA LEU A 34 5.97 11.94 -12.81
C LEU A 34 5.74 12.51 -11.40
N VAL A 35 5.03 11.77 -10.54
CA VAL A 35 4.81 12.18 -9.13
C VAL A 35 6.13 12.18 -8.38
N ARG A 36 6.98 11.17 -8.55
CA ARG A 36 8.28 11.06 -7.88
C ARG A 36 9.23 12.20 -8.23
N THR A 37 9.22 12.65 -9.49
CA THR A 37 10.15 13.68 -9.98
C THR A 37 9.63 15.10 -9.89
N GLY A 38 8.33 15.30 -10.04
CA GLY A 38 7.72 16.62 -10.12
C GLY A 38 6.53 16.85 -9.15
N GLY A 39 6.28 15.90 -8.25
CA GLY A 39 5.17 15.99 -7.29
C GLY A 39 3.79 15.80 -7.94
N ALA A 40 2.75 15.97 -7.13
CA ALA A 40 1.37 15.76 -7.59
C ALA A 40 0.95 16.69 -8.72
N ASP A 41 1.54 17.89 -8.82
CA ASP A 41 1.20 18.86 -9.86
C ASP A 41 1.71 18.46 -11.24
N ALA A 42 2.80 17.70 -11.31
CA ALA A 42 3.30 17.12 -12.55
C ALA A 42 2.37 16.04 -13.14
N LEU A 43 1.48 15.48 -12.32
CA LEU A 43 0.55 14.43 -12.74
C LEU A 43 -0.61 15.02 -13.56
N THR A 44 -0.41 15.14 -14.85
CA THR A 44 -1.45 15.54 -15.82
C THR A 44 -1.70 14.43 -16.83
N MET A 45 -2.89 14.41 -17.45
CA MET A 45 -3.24 13.41 -18.46
C MET A 45 -2.29 13.48 -19.66
N ASP A 46 -1.85 14.69 -20.03
CA ASP A 46 -0.94 14.93 -21.15
C ASP A 46 0.48 14.50 -20.83
N ALA A 47 0.97 14.80 -19.63
CA ALA A 47 2.29 14.36 -19.18
C ALA A 47 2.39 12.84 -19.15
N VAL A 48 1.35 12.15 -18.62
CA VAL A 48 1.32 10.68 -18.59
C VAL A 48 1.28 10.10 -20.00
N ALA A 49 0.49 10.66 -20.92
CA ALA A 49 0.45 10.22 -22.30
C ALA A 49 1.83 10.33 -22.97
N LYS A 50 2.49 11.48 -22.79
CA LYS A 50 3.84 11.75 -23.31
C LYS A 50 4.87 10.80 -22.71
N GLN A 51 4.87 10.63 -21.39
CA GLN A 51 5.82 9.77 -20.66
C GLN A 51 5.67 8.29 -21.04
N ALA A 52 4.43 7.83 -21.22
CA ALA A 52 4.13 6.44 -21.60
C ALA A 52 4.21 6.19 -23.13
N GLY A 53 4.42 7.21 -23.95
CA GLY A 53 4.49 7.06 -25.41
C GLY A 53 3.17 6.68 -26.06
N VAL A 54 2.03 7.11 -25.49
CA VAL A 54 0.68 6.79 -26.00
C VAL A 54 -0.10 8.05 -26.37
N GLY A 55 -1.17 7.89 -27.14
CA GLY A 55 -2.08 8.99 -27.43
C GLY A 55 -2.87 9.44 -26.18
N LYS A 56 -3.10 10.76 -26.02
CA LYS A 56 -3.89 11.36 -24.94
C LYS A 56 -5.26 10.69 -24.76
N GLY A 57 -5.96 10.35 -25.87
CA GLY A 57 -7.25 9.66 -25.85
C GLY A 57 -7.20 8.30 -25.15
N THR A 58 -6.06 7.60 -25.17
CA THR A 58 -5.88 6.33 -24.47
C THR A 58 -5.92 6.52 -22.96
N VAL A 59 -5.25 7.56 -22.43
CA VAL A 59 -5.24 7.90 -21.01
C VAL A 59 -6.63 8.30 -20.54
N PHE A 60 -7.31 9.19 -21.30
CA PHE A 60 -8.68 9.62 -20.98
C PHE A 60 -9.67 8.46 -21.00
N ARG A 61 -9.63 7.60 -22.02
CA ARG A 61 -10.50 6.42 -22.08
C ARG A 61 -10.30 5.49 -20.87
N ARG A 62 -9.07 5.40 -20.34
CA ARG A 62 -8.72 4.48 -19.25
C ARG A 62 -9.07 5.02 -17.88
N PHE A 63 -8.85 6.31 -17.64
CA PHE A 63 -8.95 6.92 -16.30
C PHE A 63 -10.03 8.01 -16.19
N GLY A 64 -10.63 8.41 -17.28
CA GLY A 64 -11.66 9.45 -17.34
C GLY A 64 -11.09 10.87 -17.19
N ASN A 65 -10.44 11.14 -16.08
CA ASN A 65 -9.86 12.44 -15.74
C ASN A 65 -8.67 12.32 -14.80
N ARG A 66 -8.07 13.47 -14.42
CA ARG A 66 -6.92 13.53 -13.50
C ARG A 66 -7.25 12.90 -12.14
N ALA A 67 -8.43 13.13 -11.59
CA ALA A 67 -8.83 12.53 -10.31
C ALA A 67 -8.89 11.00 -10.41
N GLY A 68 -9.50 10.45 -11.47
CA GLY A 68 -9.52 9.00 -11.73
C GLY A 68 -8.12 8.40 -11.91
N LEU A 69 -7.19 9.13 -12.54
CA LEU A 69 -5.79 8.73 -12.63
C LEU A 69 -5.10 8.73 -11.26
N MET A 70 -5.34 9.76 -10.42
CA MET A 70 -4.83 9.83 -9.06
C MET A 70 -5.33 8.64 -8.20
N TYR A 71 -6.62 8.35 -8.24
CA TYR A 71 -7.19 7.19 -7.54
C TYR A 71 -6.60 5.87 -8.03
N ALA A 72 -6.44 5.71 -9.35
CA ALA A 72 -5.85 4.49 -9.90
C ALA A 72 -4.38 4.31 -9.50
N LEU A 73 -3.62 5.39 -9.37
CA LEU A 73 -2.24 5.37 -8.89
C LEU A 73 -2.18 4.93 -7.42
N LEU A 74 -3.01 5.53 -6.57
CA LEU A 74 -3.08 5.18 -5.15
C LEU A 74 -3.51 3.73 -4.92
N ASP A 75 -4.52 3.26 -5.67
CA ASP A 75 -5.00 1.88 -5.63
C ASP A 75 -3.90 0.88 -6.04
N GLU A 76 -3.08 1.22 -7.05
CA GLU A 76 -1.94 0.40 -7.46
C GLU A 76 -0.86 0.33 -6.37
N SER A 77 -0.56 1.46 -5.72
CA SER A 77 0.41 1.51 -4.64
C SER A 77 -0.07 0.74 -3.41
N ASP A 78 -1.34 0.88 -3.05
CA ASP A 78 -1.92 0.12 -1.95
C ASP A 78 -1.91 -1.39 -2.24
N ARG A 79 -2.17 -1.81 -3.49
CA ARG A 79 -2.04 -3.21 -3.90
C ARG A 79 -0.60 -3.73 -3.84
N LYS A 80 0.39 -2.91 -4.25
CA LYS A 80 1.81 -3.27 -4.16
C LYS A 80 2.23 -3.47 -2.71
N LEU A 81 1.86 -2.55 -1.82
CA LEU A 81 2.12 -2.70 -0.39
C LEU A 81 1.43 -3.93 0.19
N GLN A 82 0.16 -4.15 -0.17
CA GLN A 82 -0.60 -5.33 0.24
C GLN A 82 0.08 -6.63 -0.21
N ALA A 83 0.45 -6.73 -1.49
CA ALA A 83 1.17 -7.90 -2.00
C ALA A 83 2.48 -8.14 -1.25
N ALA A 84 3.21 -7.06 -0.91
CA ALA A 84 4.47 -7.16 -0.18
C ALA A 84 4.29 -7.71 1.24
N TYR A 85 3.29 -7.24 2.01
CA TYR A 85 3.09 -7.77 3.37
C TYR A 85 2.36 -9.10 3.43
N MET A 86 1.63 -9.51 2.38
CA MET A 86 0.94 -10.80 2.31
C MET A 86 1.82 -11.92 1.75
N PHE A 87 2.63 -11.62 0.74
CA PHE A 87 3.32 -12.63 -0.06
C PHE A 87 4.80 -12.34 -0.29
N GLY A 88 5.28 -11.16 0.14
CA GLY A 88 6.66 -10.74 -0.03
C GLY A 88 7.61 -11.44 0.97
N PRO A 89 8.91 -11.17 0.85
CA PRO A 89 9.89 -11.71 1.77
C PRO A 89 9.82 -11.03 3.15
N PRO A 90 10.37 -11.70 4.20
CA PRO A 90 10.62 -11.06 5.50
C PRO A 90 11.54 -9.83 5.34
N PRO A 91 11.46 -8.84 6.26
CA PRO A 91 10.61 -8.81 7.45
C PRO A 91 9.18 -8.31 7.21
N LEU A 92 8.85 -7.74 6.04
CA LEU A 92 7.51 -7.22 5.76
C LEU A 92 6.50 -8.36 5.54
N GLY A 93 6.88 -9.35 4.74
CA GLY A 93 6.06 -10.52 4.44
C GLY A 93 6.06 -11.58 5.57
N PRO A 94 5.42 -12.72 5.32
CA PRO A 94 5.38 -13.85 6.26
C PRO A 94 6.77 -14.40 6.59
N GLY A 95 6.91 -14.99 7.78
CA GLY A 95 8.14 -15.64 8.24
C GLY A 95 8.97 -14.86 9.25
N ALA A 96 8.73 -13.56 9.42
CA ALA A 96 9.32 -12.77 10.50
C ALA A 96 8.39 -12.68 11.73
N PRO A 97 8.91 -12.41 12.93
CA PRO A 97 8.12 -12.14 14.13
C PRO A 97 7.14 -10.97 13.93
N PRO A 98 5.97 -10.98 14.59
CA PRO A 98 4.94 -9.95 14.41
C PRO A 98 5.44 -8.52 14.65
N LEU A 99 6.31 -8.31 15.65
CA LEU A 99 6.90 -7.00 15.93
C LEU A 99 7.75 -6.50 14.76
N GLU A 100 8.60 -7.35 14.19
CA GLU A 100 9.45 -6.99 13.05
C GLU A 100 8.61 -6.67 11.83
N ARG A 101 7.56 -7.46 11.59
CA ARG A 101 6.60 -7.21 10.50
C ARG A 101 5.87 -5.89 10.65
N LEU A 102 5.45 -5.53 11.88
CA LEU A 102 4.84 -4.23 12.16
C LEU A 102 5.82 -3.09 11.86
N CYS A 103 7.06 -3.18 12.35
CA CYS A 103 8.09 -2.17 12.08
C CYS A 103 8.35 -2.01 10.57
N ALA A 104 8.52 -3.12 9.86
CA ALA A 104 8.72 -3.12 8.40
C ALA A 104 7.50 -2.53 7.66
N TYR A 105 6.28 -2.83 8.12
CA TYR A 105 5.07 -2.25 7.55
C TYR A 105 5.05 -0.72 7.68
N GLY A 106 5.35 -0.18 8.86
CA GLY A 106 5.40 1.27 9.07
C GLY A 106 6.42 1.96 8.15
N ARG A 107 7.62 1.41 8.03
CA ARG A 107 8.66 1.91 7.13
C ARG A 107 8.20 1.90 5.67
N ALA A 108 7.65 0.78 5.22
CA ALA A 108 7.13 0.67 3.85
C ALA A 108 6.02 1.69 3.58
N ARG A 109 5.08 1.85 4.53
CA ARG A 109 3.99 2.82 4.40
C ARG A 109 4.49 4.27 4.33
N LEU A 110 5.47 4.63 5.15
CA LEU A 110 6.10 5.94 5.13
C LEU A 110 6.82 6.23 3.81
N ALA A 111 7.53 5.25 3.24
CA ALA A 111 8.19 5.40 1.95
C ALA A 111 7.19 5.69 0.82
N PHE A 112 6.02 5.05 0.81
CA PHE A 112 4.94 5.38 -0.12
C PHE A 112 4.37 6.78 0.12
N THR A 113 4.25 7.20 1.39
CA THR A 113 3.72 8.53 1.73
C THR A 113 4.67 9.65 1.30
N GLU A 114 5.98 9.44 1.33
CA GLU A 114 6.96 10.42 0.85
C GLU A 114 6.76 10.73 -0.64
N ILE A 115 6.52 9.70 -1.45
CA ILE A 115 6.36 9.82 -2.90
C ILE A 115 4.96 10.33 -3.26
N GLU A 116 3.94 9.76 -2.66
CA GLU A 116 2.54 9.92 -3.08
C GLU A 116 1.70 10.77 -2.11
N GLY A 117 2.32 11.31 -1.06
CA GLY A 117 1.61 11.96 0.04
C GLY A 117 0.72 13.13 -0.41
N ASP A 118 1.15 13.91 -1.39
CA ASP A 118 0.34 15.01 -1.94
C ASP A 118 -0.89 14.49 -2.69
N VAL A 119 -0.72 13.41 -3.45
CA VAL A 119 -1.82 12.75 -4.16
C VAL A 119 -2.80 12.19 -3.14
N ARG A 120 -2.29 11.52 -2.10
CA ARG A 120 -3.12 10.97 -1.01
C ARG A 120 -3.84 12.06 -0.25
N ARG A 121 -3.15 13.14 0.12
CA ARG A 121 -3.75 14.28 0.81
C ARG A 121 -4.87 14.90 -0.02
N ALA A 122 -4.65 15.14 -1.31
CA ALA A 122 -5.66 15.67 -2.21
C ALA A 122 -6.87 14.73 -2.41
N ALA A 123 -6.66 13.42 -2.31
CA ALA A 123 -7.72 12.42 -2.42
C ALA A 123 -8.49 12.21 -1.10
N THR A 124 -7.89 12.56 0.06
CA THR A 124 -8.44 12.29 1.40
C THR A 124 -9.36 13.39 1.92
N ASP A 125 -9.50 14.51 1.21
CA ASP A 125 -10.42 15.62 1.60
C ASP A 125 -11.91 15.20 1.67
N ASN A 126 -12.22 13.94 1.38
CA ASN A 126 -13.53 13.34 1.57
C ASN A 126 -13.53 12.42 2.81
N SER A 127 -14.45 12.67 3.72
CA SER A 127 -14.67 12.02 5.02
C SER A 127 -14.83 10.48 5.03
N SER A 128 -14.72 9.82 3.89
CA SER A 128 -14.86 8.36 3.73
C SER A 128 -13.57 7.55 3.91
N HIS A 129 -12.45 8.20 4.29
CA HIS A 129 -11.13 7.53 4.37
C HIS A 129 -11.10 6.37 5.36
N TYR A 130 -11.71 6.55 6.53
CA TYR A 130 -11.69 5.56 7.62
C TYR A 130 -12.68 4.40 7.46
N GLY A 131 -13.48 4.35 6.41
CA GLY A 131 -14.45 3.27 6.15
C GLY A 131 -14.20 2.53 4.85
N GLY A 132 -13.21 2.95 4.07
CA GLY A 132 -12.92 2.37 2.76
C GLY A 132 -12.23 0.99 2.83
N ALA A 133 -12.40 0.17 1.78
CA ALA A 133 -11.82 -1.16 1.70
C ALA A 133 -10.29 -1.17 1.91
N PRO A 134 -9.48 -0.24 1.38
CA PRO A 134 -8.04 -0.23 1.61
C PRO A 134 -7.66 -0.02 3.07
N TYR A 135 -8.37 0.89 3.79
CA TYR A 135 -8.12 1.11 5.21
C TYR A 135 -8.47 -0.12 6.04
N ASN A 136 -9.65 -0.71 5.81
CA ASN A 136 -10.10 -1.89 6.54
C ASN A 136 -9.15 -3.08 6.36
N LEU A 137 -8.61 -3.28 5.17
CA LEU A 137 -7.65 -4.34 4.88
C LEU A 137 -6.34 -4.14 5.65
N THR A 138 -5.82 -2.92 5.64
CA THR A 138 -4.63 -2.53 6.40
C THR A 138 -4.86 -2.68 7.92
N LYS A 139 -6.00 -2.20 8.42
CA LYS A 139 -6.38 -2.34 9.82
C LYS A 139 -6.47 -3.81 10.23
N THR A 140 -7.04 -4.65 9.37
CA THR A 140 -7.09 -6.10 9.59
C THR A 140 -5.69 -6.70 9.69
N HIS A 141 -4.77 -6.35 8.78
CA HIS A 141 -3.39 -6.81 8.82
C HIS A 141 -2.69 -6.44 10.14
N VAL A 142 -2.73 -5.16 10.51
CA VAL A 142 -2.14 -4.66 11.77
C VAL A 142 -2.77 -5.37 12.97
N SER A 143 -4.10 -5.54 12.97
CA SER A 143 -4.82 -6.25 14.05
C SER A 143 -4.39 -7.71 14.18
N ILE A 144 -4.15 -8.41 13.07
CA ILE A 144 -3.64 -9.79 13.08
C ILE A 144 -2.26 -9.83 13.75
N LEU A 145 -1.35 -8.93 13.37
CA LEU A 145 0.00 -8.88 13.94
C LEU A 145 -0.01 -8.54 15.43
N LEU A 146 -0.85 -7.60 15.88
CA LEU A 146 -1.02 -7.27 17.29
C LEU A 146 -1.53 -8.48 18.11
N ARG A 147 -2.50 -9.23 17.57
CA ARG A 147 -2.98 -10.48 18.22
C ARG A 147 -1.90 -11.54 18.30
N GLN A 148 -1.17 -11.76 17.21
CA GLN A 148 -0.06 -12.73 17.15
C GLN A 148 1.06 -12.37 18.13
N ALA A 149 1.27 -11.08 18.38
CA ALA A 149 2.22 -10.58 19.37
C ALA A 149 1.72 -10.66 20.82
N GLY A 150 0.49 -11.10 21.06
CA GLY A 150 -0.10 -11.14 22.39
C GLY A 150 -0.31 -9.75 23.01
N THR A 151 -0.52 -8.73 22.17
CA THR A 151 -0.67 -7.34 22.66
C THR A 151 -1.93 -7.20 23.50
N PRO A 152 -1.85 -6.65 24.74
CA PRO A 152 -3.02 -6.43 25.59
C PRO A 152 -3.84 -5.22 25.11
N GLY A 153 -5.12 -5.17 25.50
CA GLY A 153 -6.03 -4.07 25.24
C GLY A 153 -6.95 -4.29 24.05
N ASP A 154 -7.64 -3.23 23.63
CA ASP A 154 -8.54 -3.29 22.46
C ASP A 154 -7.72 -3.22 21.16
N ILE A 155 -7.61 -4.36 20.50
CA ILE A 155 -6.81 -4.52 19.28
C ILE A 155 -7.30 -3.62 18.14
N ALA A 156 -8.61 -3.37 18.05
CA ALA A 156 -9.15 -2.56 16.96
C ALA A 156 -8.78 -1.07 17.15
N LEU A 157 -8.85 -0.58 18.38
CA LEU A 157 -8.43 0.78 18.73
C LEU A 157 -6.92 0.95 18.66
N LEU A 158 -6.15 -0.05 19.08
CA LEU A 158 -4.68 -0.03 18.95
C LEU A 158 -4.24 -0.03 17.49
N ALA A 159 -4.91 -0.77 16.61
CA ALA A 159 -4.62 -0.74 15.18
C ALA A 159 -4.89 0.65 14.60
N ASP A 160 -6.00 1.31 14.94
CA ASP A 160 -6.28 2.69 14.52
C ASP A 160 -5.23 3.66 15.06
N ALA A 161 -4.83 3.52 16.34
CA ALA A 161 -3.81 4.37 16.96
C ALA A 161 -2.44 4.23 16.29
N LEU A 162 -2.08 3.03 15.82
CA LEU A 162 -0.84 2.80 15.08
C LEU A 162 -0.92 3.29 13.63
N LEU A 163 -2.09 3.24 13.00
CA LEU A 163 -2.26 3.68 11.61
C LEU A 163 -2.38 5.20 11.47
N ALA A 164 -2.97 5.87 12.45
CA ALA A 164 -3.20 7.31 12.41
C ALA A 164 -1.91 8.13 12.17
N PRO A 165 -0.78 7.87 12.86
CA PRO A 165 0.48 8.59 12.63
C PRO A 165 1.08 8.39 11.24
N LEU A 166 0.71 7.34 10.52
CA LEU A 166 1.17 7.06 9.15
C LEU A 166 0.33 7.78 8.09
N GLY A 167 -0.64 8.57 8.51
CA GLY A 167 -1.49 9.37 7.61
C GLY A 167 -0.70 10.45 6.87
N ALA A 168 -0.95 10.60 5.56
CA ALA A 168 -0.20 11.50 4.70
C ALA A 168 -0.18 12.95 5.18
N ALA A 169 -1.30 13.45 5.72
CA ALA A 169 -1.39 14.82 6.21
C ALA A 169 -0.39 15.11 7.33
N LEU A 170 -0.32 14.22 8.33
CA LEU A 170 0.61 14.37 9.46
C LEU A 170 2.05 14.15 9.03
N VAL A 171 2.33 13.11 8.26
CA VAL A 171 3.69 12.78 7.78
C VAL A 171 4.26 13.94 6.95
N LEU A 172 3.50 14.48 5.99
CA LEU A 172 3.94 15.62 5.18
C LEU A 172 4.11 16.88 6.03
N HIS A 173 3.28 17.12 7.04
CA HIS A 173 3.46 18.22 7.97
C HIS A 173 4.78 18.07 8.75
N GLN A 174 5.07 16.89 9.29
CA GLN A 174 6.30 16.60 10.03
C GLN A 174 7.54 16.81 9.16
N ILE A 175 7.55 16.30 7.93
CA ILE A 175 8.70 16.40 7.04
C ILE A 175 8.87 17.83 6.51
N ARG A 176 7.82 18.44 5.97
CA ARG A 176 7.93 19.69 5.20
C ARG A 176 7.83 20.95 6.06
N ARG A 177 7.11 20.89 7.19
CA ARG A 177 6.90 22.07 8.05
C ARG A 177 7.76 22.04 9.31
N LEU A 178 7.94 20.86 9.90
CA LEU A 178 8.72 20.69 11.13
C LEU A 178 10.18 20.30 10.87
N GLY A 179 10.54 19.92 9.63
CA GLY A 179 11.90 19.60 9.22
C GLY A 179 12.41 18.24 9.68
N PHE A 180 11.53 17.33 10.13
CA PHE A 180 11.93 15.96 10.44
C PHE A 180 12.27 15.19 9.17
N THR A 181 13.25 14.28 9.27
CA THR A 181 13.51 13.33 8.20
C THR A 181 12.50 12.18 8.24
N LEU A 182 12.33 11.51 7.09
CA LEU A 182 11.49 10.31 7.03
C LEU A 182 12.00 9.21 7.96
N GLU A 183 13.32 9.12 8.13
CA GLU A 183 13.98 8.20 9.06
C GLU A 183 13.55 8.47 10.50
N GLN A 184 13.63 9.75 10.96
CA GLN A 184 13.21 10.14 12.31
C GLN A 184 11.72 9.83 12.58
N VAL A 185 10.85 10.09 11.60
CA VAL A 185 9.42 9.73 11.69
C VAL A 185 9.24 8.22 11.83
N GLY A 186 10.00 7.45 11.05
CA GLY A 186 10.00 5.99 11.10
C GLY A 186 10.51 5.44 12.44
N ASP A 187 11.62 5.98 12.96
CA ASP A 187 12.21 5.58 14.25
C ASP A 187 11.23 5.84 15.41
N ASN A 188 10.59 7.02 15.39
CA ASN A 188 9.57 7.34 16.39
C ASN A 188 8.37 6.39 16.31
N TRP A 189 7.92 6.05 15.11
CA TRP A 189 6.83 5.10 14.94
C TRP A 189 7.21 3.68 15.42
N GLU A 190 8.41 3.21 15.12
CA GLU A 190 8.92 1.94 15.64
C GLU A 190 9.03 1.94 17.16
N ALA A 191 9.51 3.05 17.74
CA ALA A 191 9.56 3.19 19.19
C ALA A 191 8.17 3.12 19.83
N LEU A 192 7.13 3.67 19.17
CA LEU A 192 5.75 3.55 19.60
C LEU A 192 5.29 2.09 19.54
N VAL A 193 5.53 1.39 18.43
CA VAL A 193 5.18 -0.02 18.28
C VAL A 193 5.81 -0.87 19.37
N ARG A 194 7.11 -0.68 19.65
CA ARG A 194 7.86 -1.43 20.67
C ARG A 194 7.37 -1.17 22.11
N ARG A 195 6.71 -0.03 22.37
CA ARG A 195 6.09 0.25 23.67
C ARG A 195 4.72 -0.41 23.83
N ILE A 196 4.01 -0.64 22.72
CA ILE A 196 2.67 -1.24 22.70
C ILE A 196 2.75 -2.76 22.65
N VAL A 197 3.66 -3.30 21.84
CA VAL A 197 3.84 -4.74 21.66
C VAL A 197 4.78 -5.27 22.73
N PRO A 198 4.33 -6.25 23.54
CA PRO A 198 5.20 -6.82 24.57
C PRO A 198 6.44 -7.45 23.94
N ALA A 199 7.57 -7.33 24.64
CA ALA A 199 8.75 -8.09 24.27
C ALA A 199 8.39 -9.58 24.31
N THR A 200 8.69 -10.30 23.23
CA THR A 200 8.51 -11.76 23.20
C THR A 200 9.51 -12.32 24.20
N ASP A 201 9.06 -12.66 25.41
CA ASP A 201 9.82 -13.54 26.28
C ASP A 201 10.10 -14.81 25.47
N ALA A 202 11.34 -15.03 25.15
CA ALA A 202 11.82 -16.33 24.72
C ALA A 202 11.66 -17.29 25.91
N ARG A 203 10.43 -17.75 26.14
CA ARG A 203 10.20 -18.87 27.06
C ARG A 203 10.93 -20.05 26.48
N HIS A 204 12.06 -20.33 27.10
CA HIS A 204 12.81 -21.55 26.90
C HIS A 204 11.86 -22.73 27.17
N PRO A 205 11.69 -23.71 26.27
CA PRO A 205 10.80 -24.86 26.47
C PRO A 205 11.41 -25.94 27.34
N ASP A 206 12.31 -25.62 28.28
CA ASP A 206 13.03 -26.60 29.08
C ASP A 206 12.93 -26.34 30.61
N ASP A 207 11.70 -26.27 31.14
CA ASP A 207 11.55 -26.42 32.60
C ASP A 207 10.45 -27.43 32.93
N ASN A 208 10.57 -28.62 32.34
CA ASN A 208 9.82 -29.78 32.78
C ASN A 208 10.76 -30.97 32.92
N ARG A 209 11.76 -30.89 33.83
CA ARG A 209 12.49 -32.01 34.34
C ARG A 209 12.52 -32.00 35.84
N THR A 210 11.88 -33.01 36.41
CA THR A 210 12.18 -33.69 37.65
C THR A 210 11.65 -33.06 38.95
N VAL A 211 10.53 -33.62 39.41
CA VAL A 211 10.46 -33.94 40.83
C VAL A 211 10.05 -35.41 40.91
N GLU A 212 10.99 -36.21 41.40
CA GLU A 212 10.74 -37.53 41.94
C GLU A 212 9.87 -37.43 43.21
#